data_30d867d586a309f8b8705e975e5873ce
#
_entry.id   30d867d586a309f8b8705e975e5873ce
#
_cell.length_a   1.000
_cell.length_b   1.000
_cell.length_c   1.000
_cell.angle_alpha   90.00
_cell.angle_beta   90.00
_cell.angle_gamma   90.00
#
_symmetry.space_group_name_H-M   'P 1'
#
loop_
_entity.id
_entity.type
_entity.pdbx_description
1 polymer ?
#
loop_
_entity_poly.entity_id
_entity_poly.type
_entity_poly.pdbx_seq_one_letter_code
_entity_poly.pdbx_strand_id
1 'polypeptide(L)'
;AMQSKILRALQESSFRRVGGQKDIHMDVRIISSCNKDPFVCLEENQLRKDLFYRLSTVMIELPPLREHMEDLPELIEYHLKNTAFQYVHGECTVGRDAFEILESYDWPGNVRELFHVLDYAQNLVDGKVITARHLPAYLSVSKQQKEAPSSPFDENSTSPDFRHTSLQALMDEYESRILVQALEF
;
A
#
# COMPACT_ATOMS: atom_id res chain seq x y z
N ALA A 1 8.86 16.26 -20.68
CA ALA A 1 9.00 17.75 -20.52
C ALA A 1 9.39 18.16 -19.08
N MET A 2 8.85 17.54 -18.00
CA MET A 2 9.16 17.93 -16.62
C MET A 2 10.58 17.57 -16.19
N GLN A 3 11.06 16.38 -16.48
CA GLN A 3 12.39 15.91 -16.10
C GLN A 3 13.52 16.81 -16.62
N SER A 4 13.40 17.34 -17.84
CA SER A 4 14.38 18.27 -18.40
C SER A 4 14.46 19.60 -17.63
N LYS A 5 13.32 20.09 -17.11
CA LYS A 5 13.29 21.30 -16.28
C LYS A 5 13.92 21.06 -14.91
N ILE A 6 13.67 19.89 -14.32
CA ILE A 6 14.31 19.49 -13.06
C ILE A 6 15.82 19.39 -13.27
N LEU A 7 16.27 18.67 -14.31
CA LEU A 7 17.68 18.53 -14.61
C LEU A 7 18.38 19.88 -14.74
N ARG A 8 17.77 20.82 -15.46
CA ARG A 8 18.33 22.16 -15.62
C ARG A 8 18.45 22.90 -14.29
N ALA A 9 17.41 22.85 -13.45
CA ALA A 9 17.46 23.47 -12.12
C ALA A 9 18.57 22.86 -11.24
N LEU A 10 18.78 21.52 -11.33
CA LEU A 10 19.85 20.80 -10.61
C LEU A 10 21.25 21.17 -11.11
N GLN A 11 21.40 21.46 -12.41
CA GLN A 11 22.69 21.81 -13.03
C GLN A 11 23.06 23.26 -12.76
N GLU A 12 22.09 24.18 -12.90
CA GLU A 12 22.29 25.61 -12.75
C GLU A 12 22.21 26.08 -11.29
N SER A 13 21.80 25.19 -10.35
CA SER A 13 21.50 25.53 -8.95
C SER A 13 20.60 26.76 -8.84
N SER A 14 19.71 26.94 -9.81
CA SER A 14 18.79 28.06 -9.90
C SER A 14 17.52 27.70 -10.68
N PHE A 15 16.44 28.39 -10.37
CA PHE A 15 15.16 28.24 -11.08
C PHE A 15 14.45 29.57 -11.23
N ARG A 16 13.47 29.64 -12.13
CA ARG A 16 12.58 30.80 -12.33
C ARG A 16 11.15 30.45 -11.90
N ARG A 17 10.49 31.37 -11.25
CA ARG A 17 9.05 31.27 -11.00
C ARG A 17 8.28 31.28 -12.32
N VAL A 18 7.13 30.63 -12.35
CA VAL A 18 6.23 30.65 -13.52
C VAL A 18 5.82 32.10 -13.79
N GLY A 19 6.07 32.58 -15.00
CA GLY A 19 5.84 33.99 -15.39
C GLY A 19 6.90 35.00 -14.89
N GLY A 20 7.86 34.56 -14.08
CA GLY A 20 8.95 35.43 -13.59
C GLY A 20 10.16 35.46 -14.52
N GLN A 21 10.90 36.58 -14.48
CA GLN A 21 12.15 36.75 -15.26
C GLN A 21 13.40 36.62 -14.38
N LYS A 22 13.26 36.64 -13.06
CA LYS A 22 14.38 36.60 -12.12
C LYS A 22 14.80 35.19 -11.80
N ASP A 23 16.10 34.89 -11.90
CA ASP A 23 16.68 33.62 -11.42
C ASP A 23 16.77 33.65 -9.90
N ILE A 24 16.36 32.51 -9.28
CA ILE A 24 16.41 32.31 -7.85
C ILE A 24 17.44 31.19 -7.60
N HIS A 25 18.49 31.51 -6.87
CA HIS A 25 19.52 30.56 -6.50
C HIS A 25 18.99 29.54 -5.50
N MET A 26 19.37 28.25 -5.64
CA MET A 26 19.04 27.16 -4.75
C MET A 26 20.28 26.70 -3.99
N ASP A 27 20.19 26.70 -2.67
CA ASP A 27 21.11 25.99 -1.78
C ASP A 27 20.29 24.95 -1.01
N VAL A 28 20.16 23.75 -1.58
CA VAL A 28 19.27 22.70 -1.08
C VAL A 28 19.93 21.33 -1.20
N ARG A 29 19.62 20.46 -0.24
CA ARG A 29 19.86 19.02 -0.35
C ARG A 29 18.71 18.36 -1.07
N ILE A 30 19.03 17.57 -2.11
CA ILE A 30 18.02 16.87 -2.91
C ILE A 30 17.97 15.40 -2.50
N ILE A 31 16.77 14.93 -2.22
CA ILE A 31 16.46 13.53 -1.96
C ILE A 31 15.36 13.14 -2.95
N SER A 32 15.59 12.07 -3.69
CA SER A 32 14.61 11.52 -4.63
C SER A 32 14.29 10.08 -4.23
N SER A 33 13.07 9.63 -4.51
CA SER A 33 12.65 8.26 -4.29
C SER A 33 11.98 7.68 -5.53
N CYS A 34 12.13 6.38 -5.71
CA CYS A 34 11.48 5.61 -6.76
C CYS A 34 10.92 4.32 -6.13
N ASN A 35 9.73 3.90 -6.54
CA ASN A 35 9.10 2.66 -6.08
C ASN A 35 9.35 1.47 -7.01
N LYS A 36 10.06 1.71 -8.12
CA LYS A 36 10.53 0.69 -9.08
C LYS A 36 12.05 0.74 -9.12
N ASP A 37 12.67 -0.33 -9.58
CA ASP A 37 14.08 -0.33 -9.90
C ASP A 37 14.39 0.80 -10.89
N PRO A 38 15.28 1.74 -10.54
CA PRO A 38 15.66 2.83 -11.43
C PRO A 38 16.23 2.37 -12.76
N PHE A 39 16.90 1.21 -12.82
CA PHE A 39 17.46 0.67 -14.05
C PHE A 39 16.35 0.18 -15.00
N VAL A 40 15.31 -0.45 -14.48
CA VAL A 40 14.11 -0.80 -15.27
C VAL A 40 13.44 0.47 -15.81
N CYS A 41 13.33 1.52 -14.98
CA CYS A 41 12.77 2.81 -15.41
C CYS A 41 13.60 3.47 -16.54
N LEU A 42 14.92 3.24 -16.56
CA LEU A 42 15.81 3.71 -17.65
C LEU A 42 15.57 2.94 -18.95
N GLU A 43 15.45 1.61 -18.87
CA GLU A 43 15.18 0.74 -20.02
C GLU A 43 13.82 1.05 -20.65
N GLU A 44 12.80 1.25 -19.83
CA GLU A 44 11.44 1.62 -20.23
C GLU A 44 11.30 3.11 -20.68
N ASN A 45 12.38 3.89 -20.68
CA ASN A 45 12.38 5.33 -20.96
C ASN A 45 11.45 6.18 -20.05
N GLN A 46 11.10 5.67 -18.87
CA GLN A 46 10.32 6.40 -17.87
C GLN A 46 11.20 7.43 -17.14
N LEU A 47 12.49 7.15 -17.00
CA LEU A 47 13.50 8.02 -16.40
C LEU A 47 14.60 8.35 -17.42
N ARG A 48 14.94 9.61 -17.53
CA ARG A 48 16.04 10.07 -18.41
C ARG A 48 17.39 9.69 -17.78
N LYS A 49 18.32 9.20 -18.58
CA LYS A 49 19.67 8.80 -18.14
C LYS A 49 20.44 9.98 -17.51
N ASP A 50 20.35 11.16 -18.11
CA ASP A 50 21.05 12.36 -17.64
C ASP A 50 20.53 12.82 -16.25
N LEU A 51 19.23 12.74 -16.02
CA LEU A 51 18.62 13.05 -14.72
C LEU A 51 18.99 11.98 -13.68
N PHE A 52 18.93 10.70 -14.04
CA PHE A 52 19.32 9.60 -13.14
C PHE A 52 20.74 9.79 -12.62
N TYR A 53 21.73 9.98 -13.50
CA TYR A 53 23.13 10.16 -13.08
C TYR A 53 23.35 11.43 -12.24
N ARG A 54 22.51 12.44 -12.37
CA ARG A 54 22.61 13.64 -11.53
C ARG A 54 22.03 13.41 -10.12
N LEU A 55 21.02 12.54 -9.99
CA LEU A 55 20.36 12.22 -8.70
C LEU A 55 21.03 11.07 -7.97
N SER A 56 21.62 10.11 -8.66
CA SER A 56 22.13 8.84 -8.12
C SER A 56 23.55 8.92 -7.54
N THR A 57 23.97 10.06 -7.03
CA THR A 57 25.30 10.20 -6.38
C THR A 57 25.46 9.24 -5.19
N VAL A 58 24.39 9.04 -4.43
CA VAL A 58 24.29 8.02 -3.37
C VAL A 58 22.95 7.33 -3.56
N MET A 59 22.97 6.01 -3.70
CA MET A 59 21.77 5.18 -3.77
C MET A 59 21.63 4.42 -2.46
N ILE A 60 20.42 4.46 -1.90
CA ILE A 60 20.05 3.71 -0.70
C ILE A 60 18.86 2.86 -1.08
N GLU A 61 19.01 1.56 -1.00
CA GLU A 61 17.93 0.61 -1.17
C GLU A 61 17.28 0.37 0.19
N LEU A 62 15.95 0.53 0.23
CA LEU A 62 15.16 0.23 1.41
C LEU A 62 14.50 -1.14 1.21
N PRO A 63 14.88 -2.13 2.01
CA PRO A 63 14.28 -3.45 1.89
C PRO A 63 12.81 -3.42 2.32
N PRO A 64 11.97 -4.32 1.77
CA PRO A 64 10.58 -4.43 2.16
C PRO A 64 10.43 -5.02 3.56
N LEU A 65 9.32 -4.72 4.23
CA LEU A 65 9.06 -5.15 5.61
C LEU A 65 9.18 -6.68 5.80
N ARG A 66 8.77 -7.48 4.83
CA ARG A 66 8.88 -8.96 4.87
C ARG A 66 10.33 -9.47 5.01
N GLU A 67 11.33 -8.65 4.72
CA GLU A 67 12.75 -8.98 4.86
C GLU A 67 13.34 -8.53 6.21
N HIS A 68 12.56 -7.78 6.99
CA HIS A 68 12.92 -7.21 8.29
C HIS A 68 11.80 -7.38 9.32
N MET A 69 11.26 -8.59 9.43
CA MET A 69 10.15 -8.88 10.34
C MET A 69 10.52 -8.74 11.83
N GLU A 70 11.82 -8.75 12.13
CA GLU A 70 12.35 -8.43 13.46
C GLU A 70 12.00 -7.01 13.94
N ASP A 71 11.78 -6.07 13.01
CA ASP A 71 11.41 -4.69 13.34
C ASP A 71 9.89 -4.54 13.63
N LEU A 72 9.09 -5.58 13.33
CA LEU A 72 7.63 -5.54 13.45
C LEU A 72 7.15 -5.13 14.87
N PRO A 73 7.69 -5.69 15.97
CA PRO A 73 7.26 -5.30 17.31
C PRO A 73 7.51 -3.82 17.60
N GLU A 74 8.68 -3.30 17.21
CA GLU A 74 9.05 -1.90 17.42
C GLU A 74 8.20 -0.94 16.58
N LEU A 75 7.91 -1.31 15.32
CA LEU A 75 7.03 -0.53 14.45
C LEU A 75 5.60 -0.46 14.99
N ILE A 76 5.07 -1.57 15.49
CA ILE A 76 3.75 -1.62 16.13
C ILE A 76 3.73 -0.70 17.36
N GLU A 77 4.70 -0.86 18.26
CA GLU A 77 4.78 -0.04 19.47
C GLU A 77 4.91 1.44 19.16
N TYR A 78 5.77 1.80 18.21
CA TYR A 78 5.95 3.17 17.73
C TYR A 78 4.64 3.77 17.22
N HIS A 79 3.93 3.02 16.35
CA HIS A 79 2.68 3.53 15.78
C HIS A 79 1.60 3.69 16.83
N LEU A 80 1.38 2.69 17.67
CA LEU A 80 0.36 2.73 18.73
C LEU A 80 0.60 3.86 19.75
N LYS A 81 1.85 4.18 20.04
CA LYS A 81 2.21 5.29 20.96
C LYS A 81 2.05 6.68 20.34
N ASN A 82 2.14 6.80 19.01
CA ASN A 82 2.15 8.10 18.33
C ASN A 82 0.84 8.41 17.60
N THR A 83 -0.20 7.57 17.72
CA THR A 83 -1.50 7.83 17.10
C THR A 83 -2.39 8.77 17.93
N ALA A 84 -3.29 9.48 17.22
CA ALA A 84 -4.29 10.30 17.88
C ALA A 84 -5.22 9.50 18.81
N PHE A 85 -5.41 8.20 18.52
CA PHE A 85 -6.20 7.28 19.32
C PHE A 85 -5.69 7.20 20.77
N GLN A 86 -4.36 7.16 20.99
CA GLN A 86 -3.77 7.11 22.31
C GLN A 86 -4.16 8.32 23.17
N TYR A 87 -4.23 9.51 22.59
CA TYR A 87 -4.60 10.74 23.34
C TYR A 87 -6.04 10.74 23.84
N VAL A 88 -6.92 9.97 23.18
CA VAL A 88 -8.37 9.92 23.50
C VAL A 88 -8.71 8.69 24.33
N HIS A 89 -8.14 7.53 24.03
CA HIS A 89 -8.54 6.24 24.58
C HIS A 89 -7.47 5.57 25.48
N GLY A 90 -6.26 6.14 25.51
CA GLY A 90 -5.11 5.62 26.27
C GLY A 90 -4.31 4.57 25.49
N GLU A 91 -3.33 3.96 26.20
CA GLU A 91 -2.44 2.98 25.58
C GLU A 91 -3.19 1.73 25.09
N CYS A 92 -2.91 1.36 23.86
CA CYS A 92 -3.41 0.14 23.22
C CYS A 92 -2.23 -0.80 22.96
N THR A 93 -2.45 -2.10 23.10
CA THR A 93 -1.45 -3.13 22.88
C THR A 93 -1.98 -4.20 21.94
N VAL A 94 -1.09 -4.95 21.27
CA VAL A 94 -1.46 -6.08 20.40
C VAL A 94 -1.39 -7.39 21.20
N GLY A 95 -2.47 -8.14 21.20
CA GLY A 95 -2.53 -9.47 21.79
C GLY A 95 -1.72 -10.49 20.98
N ARG A 96 -1.36 -11.60 21.60
CA ARG A 96 -0.53 -12.64 20.98
C ARG A 96 -1.16 -13.23 19.72
N ASP A 97 -2.46 -13.47 19.75
CA ASP A 97 -3.24 -14.00 18.63
C ASP A 97 -3.23 -13.08 17.40
N ALA A 98 -3.35 -11.77 17.64
CA ALA A 98 -3.24 -10.76 16.59
C ALA A 98 -1.79 -10.65 16.08
N PHE A 99 -0.81 -10.68 16.97
CA PHE A 99 0.60 -10.57 16.59
C PHE A 99 1.04 -11.72 15.67
N GLU A 100 0.64 -12.97 15.97
CA GLU A 100 0.93 -14.14 15.13
C GLU A 100 0.35 -14.01 13.70
N ILE A 101 -0.78 -13.34 13.53
CA ILE A 101 -1.35 -13.01 12.21
C ILE A 101 -0.50 -11.95 11.51
N LEU A 102 -0.18 -10.86 12.21
CA LEU A 102 0.63 -9.76 11.65
C LEU A 102 2.02 -10.22 11.22
N GLU A 103 2.67 -11.09 12.03
CA GLU A 103 3.98 -11.68 11.74
C GLU A 103 3.95 -12.61 10.52
N SER A 104 2.84 -13.26 10.26
CA SER A 104 2.71 -14.23 9.17
C SER A 104 2.35 -13.62 7.81
N TYR A 105 2.07 -12.34 7.74
CA TYR A 105 1.63 -11.66 6.52
C TYR A 105 2.81 -11.04 5.76
N ASP A 106 2.78 -11.06 4.43
CA ASP A 106 3.90 -10.65 3.58
C ASP A 106 4.02 -9.11 3.39
N TRP A 107 3.08 -8.33 3.85
CA TRP A 107 3.08 -6.86 3.84
C TRP A 107 3.41 -6.25 2.46
N PRO A 108 2.64 -6.50 1.40
CA PRO A 108 2.91 -5.91 0.08
C PRO A 108 2.92 -4.38 0.09
N GLY A 109 2.12 -3.75 0.96
CA GLY A 109 2.14 -2.30 1.21
C GLY A 109 3.14 -1.84 2.27
N ASN A 110 4.02 -2.74 2.75
CA ASN A 110 5.06 -2.48 3.73
C ASN A 110 4.53 -1.79 5.02
N VAL A 111 5.33 -0.92 5.61
CA VAL A 111 5.00 -0.20 6.86
C VAL A 111 3.73 0.64 6.73
N ARG A 112 3.42 1.16 5.52
CA ARG A 112 2.20 1.95 5.33
C ARG A 112 0.95 1.09 5.47
N GLU A 113 0.96 -0.11 4.93
CA GLU A 113 -0.15 -1.06 5.09
C GLU A 113 -0.28 -1.52 6.54
N LEU A 114 0.83 -1.84 7.20
CA LEU A 114 0.85 -2.18 8.63
C LEU A 114 0.16 -1.09 9.47
N PHE A 115 0.53 0.17 9.27
CA PHE A 115 -0.04 1.28 10.02
C PHE A 115 -1.54 1.45 9.74
N HIS A 116 -2.00 1.31 8.50
CA HIS A 116 -3.43 1.33 8.18
C HIS A 116 -4.20 0.18 8.87
N VAL A 117 -3.61 -1.01 8.94
CA VAL A 117 -4.21 -2.15 9.65
C VAL A 117 -4.31 -1.88 11.15
N LEU A 118 -3.28 -1.28 11.75
CA LEU A 118 -3.29 -0.91 13.17
C LEU A 118 -4.32 0.18 13.46
N ASP A 119 -4.42 1.21 12.60
CA ASP A 119 -5.44 2.25 12.71
C ASP A 119 -6.86 1.66 12.62
N TYR A 120 -7.08 0.76 11.66
CA TYR A 120 -8.35 0.05 11.54
C TYR A 120 -8.68 -0.73 12.82
N ALA A 121 -7.72 -1.50 13.33
CA ALA A 121 -7.90 -2.31 14.54
C ALA A 121 -8.17 -1.44 15.79
N GLN A 122 -7.48 -0.31 15.93
CA GLN A 122 -7.71 0.65 17.02
C GLN A 122 -9.13 1.23 17.01
N ASN A 123 -9.72 1.47 15.83
CA ASN A 123 -11.09 1.97 15.71
C ASN A 123 -12.16 0.92 16.06
N LEU A 124 -11.81 -0.38 16.04
CA LEU A 124 -12.73 -1.47 16.36
C LEU A 124 -12.60 -1.99 17.79
N VAL A 125 -11.49 -1.67 18.47
CA VAL A 125 -11.23 -2.21 19.80
C VAL A 125 -12.08 -1.50 20.85
N ASP A 126 -12.89 -2.25 21.59
CA ASP A 126 -13.69 -1.75 22.72
C ASP A 126 -12.87 -1.62 24.03
N GLY A 127 -11.59 -1.99 24.01
CA GLY A 127 -10.70 -2.05 25.17
C GLY A 127 -9.30 -1.54 24.85
N LYS A 128 -8.30 -2.14 25.52
CA LYS A 128 -6.89 -1.78 25.34
C LYS A 128 -6.07 -2.82 24.58
N VAL A 129 -6.66 -3.96 24.20
CA VAL A 129 -5.95 -5.06 23.56
C VAL A 129 -6.56 -5.38 22.20
N ILE A 130 -5.78 -5.17 21.16
CA ILE A 130 -6.10 -5.58 19.79
C ILE A 130 -5.93 -7.11 19.72
N THR A 131 -6.99 -7.81 19.37
CA THR A 131 -7.02 -9.26 19.16
C THR A 131 -7.29 -9.60 17.71
N ALA A 132 -7.14 -10.85 17.32
CA ALA A 132 -7.34 -11.32 15.94
C ALA A 132 -8.67 -10.85 15.31
N ARG A 133 -9.75 -10.77 16.10
CA ARG A 133 -11.08 -10.32 15.63
C ARG A 133 -11.13 -8.86 15.18
N HIS A 134 -10.19 -8.03 15.64
CA HIS A 134 -10.12 -6.62 15.28
C HIS A 134 -9.29 -6.39 14.00
N LEU A 135 -8.60 -7.42 13.51
CA LEU A 135 -7.81 -7.35 12.29
C LEU A 135 -8.69 -7.57 11.05
N PRO A 136 -8.36 -6.95 9.90
CA PRO A 136 -9.02 -7.22 8.64
C PRO A 136 -8.95 -8.69 8.25
N ALA A 137 -10.08 -9.26 7.78
CA ALA A 137 -10.19 -10.69 7.46
C ALA A 137 -9.17 -11.17 6.40
N TYR A 138 -8.76 -10.31 5.47
CA TYR A 138 -7.81 -10.69 4.41
C TYR A 138 -6.43 -11.08 4.92
N LEU A 139 -6.01 -10.61 6.11
CA LEU A 139 -4.74 -11.00 6.73
C LEU A 139 -4.72 -12.48 7.12
N SER A 140 -5.87 -13.04 7.48
CA SER A 140 -6.00 -14.44 7.90
C SER A 140 -6.08 -15.40 6.70
N VAL A 141 -6.52 -14.92 5.53
CA VAL A 141 -6.71 -15.75 4.32
C VAL A 141 -5.39 -16.07 3.63
N SER A 142 -4.36 -15.26 3.79
CA SER A 142 -3.06 -15.41 3.11
C SER A 142 -2.33 -16.72 3.43
N LYS A 143 -2.63 -17.39 4.54
CA LYS A 143 -2.02 -18.69 4.91
C LYS A 143 -2.57 -19.87 4.12
N GLN A 144 -3.80 -19.78 3.62
CA GLN A 144 -4.45 -20.92 2.92
C GLN A 144 -4.15 -20.94 1.41
N GLN A 145 -3.57 -19.87 0.85
CA GLN A 145 -3.29 -19.79 -0.59
C GLN A 145 -1.88 -20.20 -1.00
N LYS A 146 -1.00 -20.61 -0.06
CA LYS A 146 0.30 -21.22 -0.42
C LYS A 146 0.20 -22.70 -0.82
N GLU A 147 -0.91 -23.37 -0.51
CA GLU A 147 -1.31 -24.61 -1.18
C GLU A 147 -2.27 -24.16 -2.29
N ALA A 148 -1.83 -24.19 -3.53
CA ALA A 148 -2.64 -23.85 -4.68
C ALA A 148 -3.98 -24.61 -4.59
N PRO A 149 -5.11 -23.96 -4.37
CA PRO A 149 -6.35 -24.60 -4.71
C PRO A 149 -6.34 -24.66 -6.23
N SER A 150 -6.29 -25.86 -6.77
CA SER A 150 -6.85 -26.15 -8.06
C SER A 150 -8.12 -25.32 -8.20
N SER A 151 -8.11 -24.41 -9.16
CA SER A 151 -9.16 -23.48 -9.51
C SER A 151 -10.56 -24.00 -9.10
N PRO A 152 -11.32 -23.26 -8.26
CA PRO A 152 -12.72 -23.59 -8.02
C PRO A 152 -13.62 -23.05 -9.15
N PHE A 153 -13.05 -22.80 -10.31
CA PHE A 153 -13.81 -22.65 -11.54
C PHE A 153 -13.97 -24.05 -12.14
N ASP A 154 -14.97 -24.77 -11.64
CA ASP A 154 -15.58 -25.85 -12.40
C ASP A 154 -15.94 -25.28 -13.78
N GLU A 155 -15.40 -25.91 -14.83
CA GLU A 155 -15.66 -25.58 -16.23
C GLU A 155 -17.16 -25.71 -16.62
N ASN A 156 -18.04 -25.98 -15.68
CA ASN A 156 -19.49 -26.07 -15.85
C ASN A 156 -20.32 -24.93 -15.24
N SER A 157 -19.70 -23.92 -14.63
CA SER A 157 -20.41 -22.68 -14.33
C SER A 157 -20.26 -21.73 -15.50
N THR A 158 -21.31 -21.56 -16.25
CA THR A 158 -21.46 -20.60 -17.35
C THR A 158 -21.04 -19.22 -16.83
N SER A 159 -19.80 -18.83 -17.10
CA SER A 159 -19.37 -17.45 -16.86
C SER A 159 -20.24 -16.54 -17.70
N PRO A 160 -20.85 -15.49 -17.12
CA PRO A 160 -21.67 -14.55 -17.89
C PRO A 160 -20.81 -13.93 -18.98
N ASP A 161 -21.29 -13.99 -20.22
CA ASP A 161 -20.61 -13.40 -21.37
C ASP A 161 -20.72 -11.87 -21.30
N PHE A 162 -19.72 -11.26 -20.67
CA PHE A 162 -19.61 -9.79 -20.50
C PHE A 162 -19.53 -9.01 -21.81
N ARG A 163 -19.44 -9.70 -22.97
CA ARG A 163 -19.35 -9.03 -24.28
C ARG A 163 -20.71 -8.64 -24.85
N HIS A 164 -21.79 -9.25 -24.37
CA HIS A 164 -23.14 -9.07 -24.92
C HIS A 164 -24.24 -8.74 -23.88
N THR A 165 -23.88 -8.69 -22.58
CA THR A 165 -24.86 -8.40 -21.51
C THR A 165 -24.67 -6.97 -21.00
N SER A 166 -25.73 -6.17 -20.98
CA SER A 166 -25.67 -4.81 -20.42
C SER A 166 -25.47 -4.87 -18.91
N LEU A 167 -24.77 -3.87 -18.36
CA LEU A 167 -24.55 -3.74 -16.90
C LEU A 167 -25.89 -3.78 -16.12
N GLN A 168 -26.94 -3.21 -16.69
CA GLN A 168 -28.28 -3.21 -16.09
C GLN A 168 -28.85 -4.61 -15.94
N ALA A 169 -28.73 -5.46 -16.96
CA ALA A 169 -29.20 -6.85 -16.92
C ALA A 169 -28.42 -7.70 -15.89
N LEU A 170 -27.13 -7.44 -15.72
CA LEU A 170 -26.31 -8.10 -14.69
C LEU A 170 -26.70 -7.65 -13.28
N MET A 171 -27.04 -6.39 -13.08
CA MET A 171 -27.51 -5.89 -11.79
C MET A 171 -28.88 -6.45 -11.43
N ASP A 172 -29.81 -6.52 -12.39
CA ASP A 172 -31.16 -7.09 -12.20
C ASP A 172 -31.09 -8.58 -11.84
N GLU A 173 -30.18 -9.32 -12.48
CA GLU A 173 -29.94 -10.75 -12.15
C GLU A 173 -29.33 -10.92 -10.75
N TYR A 174 -28.40 -10.06 -10.36
CA TYR A 174 -27.78 -10.10 -9.04
C TYR A 174 -28.78 -9.74 -7.93
N GLU A 175 -29.60 -8.71 -8.13
CA GLU A 175 -30.67 -8.33 -7.21
C GLU A 175 -31.71 -9.45 -7.05
N SER A 176 -32.09 -10.10 -8.13
CA SER A 176 -33.03 -11.24 -8.10
C SER A 176 -32.47 -12.42 -7.29
N ARG A 177 -31.18 -12.74 -7.42
CA ARG A 177 -30.52 -13.76 -6.62
C ARG A 177 -30.52 -13.47 -5.13
N ILE A 178 -30.20 -12.21 -4.76
CA ILE A 178 -30.19 -11.80 -3.35
C ILE A 178 -31.60 -11.87 -2.76
N LEU A 179 -32.63 -11.43 -3.51
CA LEU A 179 -34.01 -11.49 -3.06
C LEU A 179 -34.51 -12.93 -2.87
N VAL A 180 -34.16 -13.86 -3.75
CA VAL A 180 -34.51 -15.27 -3.60
C VAL A 180 -33.83 -15.87 -2.36
N GLN A 181 -32.54 -15.58 -2.16
CA GLN A 181 -31.81 -16.05 -0.98
C GLN A 181 -32.32 -15.46 0.34
N ALA A 182 -32.83 -14.23 0.32
CA ALA A 182 -33.41 -13.57 1.50
C ALA A 182 -34.85 -14.08 1.84
N LEU A 183 -35.55 -14.69 0.88
CA LEU A 183 -36.90 -15.25 1.08
C LEU A 183 -36.88 -16.74 1.50
N GLU A 184 -35.73 -17.41 1.43
CA GLU A 184 -35.55 -18.80 1.89
C GLU A 184 -35.13 -18.90 3.36
N PHE A 185 -35.01 -17.77 4.07
CA PHE A 185 -34.83 -17.66 5.52
C PHE A 185 -36.11 -17.13 6.18
#